data_12414774c9746a87a04473b6634fd95d
#
_entry.id   12414774c9746a87a04473b6634fd95d
#
_cell.length_a   1.000
_cell.length_b   1.000
_cell.length_c   1.000
_cell.angle_alpha   90.00
_cell.angle_beta   90.00
_cell.angle_gamma   90.00
#
_symmetry.space_group_name_H-M   'P 1'
#
loop_
_entity.id
_entity.type
_entity.pdbx_description
1 polymer ?
#
loop_
_entity_poly.entity_id
_entity_poly.type
_entity_poly.pdbx_seq_one_letter_code
_entity_poly.pdbx_strand_id
1 'polypeptide(L)'
;HPQFDRIMNTIKSNILGDISYAHSMFSFPIKPARFYRIDRSMENGGGVLWDIGPYAIHTIRQCFKENPLRVKAIAKLNEHGADIATSGLIDFGNSKRATFDISFECTRRSEFEAFGALGRVKCPTVWQPEDKQAKIIINTESSGLTEEVVPAANHFVLEINHFNKVISSDIVPKLSSEDAFWNAKILESIQQSIKEDSWVNL
;
A
#
# COMPACT_ATOMS: atom_id res chain seq x y z
N HIS A 1 -2.58 12.77 0.51
CA HIS A 1 -3.13 13.23 1.79
C HIS A 1 -2.00 13.48 2.78
N PRO A 2 -2.05 14.53 3.64
CA PRO A 2 -0.95 14.87 4.58
C PRO A 2 -0.54 13.75 5.52
N GLN A 3 -1.45 12.86 5.88
CA GLN A 3 -1.13 11.68 6.73
C GLN A 3 -0.04 10.79 6.13
N PHE A 4 -0.01 10.63 4.80
CA PHE A 4 1.01 9.81 4.15
C PHE A 4 2.40 10.42 4.33
N ASP A 5 2.53 11.73 4.09
CA ASP A 5 3.77 12.46 4.33
C ASP A 5 4.19 12.36 5.81
N ARG A 6 3.22 12.43 6.73
CA ARG A 6 3.48 12.32 8.17
C ARG A 6 4.01 10.94 8.57
N ILE A 7 3.40 9.85 8.07
CA ILE A 7 3.87 8.48 8.29
C ILE A 7 5.30 8.32 7.77
N MET A 8 5.55 8.74 6.52
CA MET A 8 6.87 8.61 5.90
C MET A 8 7.93 9.46 6.63
N ASN A 9 7.57 10.64 7.14
CA ASN A 9 8.47 11.45 7.96
C ASN A 9 8.76 10.82 9.31
N THR A 10 7.78 10.16 9.95
CA THR A 10 7.99 9.41 11.18
C THR A 10 8.98 8.26 10.96
N ILE A 11 8.84 7.51 9.86
CA ILE A 11 9.80 6.45 9.49
C ILE A 11 11.20 7.03 9.23
N LYS A 12 11.27 8.15 8.50
CA LYS A 12 12.54 8.83 8.17
C LYS A 12 13.28 9.40 9.38
N SER A 13 12.55 9.80 10.42
CA SER A 13 13.15 10.40 11.62
C SER A 13 13.96 9.43 12.48
N ASN A 14 13.91 8.14 12.13
CA ASN A 14 14.57 7.04 12.85
C ASN A 14 14.14 6.84 14.31
N ILE A 15 13.04 7.45 14.76
CA ILE A 15 12.51 7.25 16.12
C ILE A 15 12.00 5.82 16.35
N LEU A 16 11.70 5.10 15.26
CA LEU A 16 11.27 3.70 15.29
C LEU A 16 12.46 2.73 15.21
N GLY A 17 13.68 3.24 14.97
CA GLY A 17 14.82 2.42 14.56
C GLY A 17 14.68 1.91 13.12
N ASP A 18 15.58 1.01 12.71
CA ASP A 18 15.53 0.42 11.38
C ASP A 18 14.26 -0.42 11.20
N ILE A 19 13.51 -0.09 10.15
CA ILE A 19 12.28 -0.83 9.84
C ILE A 19 12.65 -2.21 9.28
N SER A 20 12.17 -3.24 9.94
CA SER A 20 12.37 -4.65 9.54
C SER A 20 11.12 -5.31 9.00
N TYR A 21 9.94 -4.80 9.36
CA TYR A 21 8.67 -5.38 8.92
C TYR A 21 7.64 -4.28 8.67
N ALA A 22 6.80 -4.48 7.66
CA ALA A 22 5.62 -3.66 7.41
C ALA A 22 4.45 -4.53 6.92
N HIS A 23 3.22 -4.08 7.16
CA HIS A 23 2.06 -4.68 6.51
C HIS A 23 1.05 -3.64 6.04
N SER A 24 0.34 -4.01 4.96
CA SER A 24 -0.75 -3.22 4.39
C SER A 24 -1.99 -4.08 4.24
N MET A 25 -3.14 -3.57 4.66
CA MET A 25 -4.43 -4.25 4.50
C MET A 25 -5.44 -3.31 3.86
N PHE A 26 -5.96 -3.69 2.68
CA PHE A 26 -7.01 -2.94 2.02
C PHE A 26 -8.15 -3.86 1.59
N SER A 27 -9.32 -3.66 2.13
CA SER A 27 -10.49 -4.45 1.77
C SER A 27 -11.79 -3.68 1.92
N PHE A 28 -12.77 -4.10 1.15
CA PHE A 28 -14.18 -3.73 1.29
C PHE A 28 -15.05 -4.70 0.49
N PRO A 29 -16.28 -5.00 0.93
CA PRO A 29 -17.20 -5.79 0.13
C PRO A 29 -17.52 -5.06 -1.18
N ILE A 30 -17.26 -5.72 -2.33
CA ILE A 30 -17.56 -5.12 -3.64
C ILE A 30 -19.06 -4.99 -3.84
N LYS A 31 -19.50 -3.81 -4.28
CA LYS A 31 -20.92 -3.56 -4.56
C LYS A 31 -21.29 -4.02 -5.97
N PRO A 32 -22.56 -4.46 -6.23
CA PRO A 32 -23.00 -4.90 -7.55
C PRO A 32 -22.69 -3.93 -8.68
N ALA A 33 -22.83 -2.63 -8.45
CA ALA A 33 -22.51 -1.59 -9.44
C ALA A 33 -21.03 -1.56 -9.87
N ARG A 34 -20.16 -2.32 -9.19
CA ARG A 34 -18.71 -2.40 -9.48
C ARG A 34 -18.26 -3.80 -9.91
N PHE A 35 -19.17 -4.73 -10.16
CA PHE A 35 -18.83 -6.10 -10.57
C PHE A 35 -18.06 -6.17 -11.89
N TYR A 36 -18.11 -5.12 -12.72
CA TYR A 36 -17.27 -4.99 -13.90
C TYR A 36 -15.75 -5.07 -13.61
N ARG A 37 -15.34 -4.95 -12.34
CA ARG A 37 -13.95 -5.09 -11.91
C ARG A 37 -13.53 -6.55 -11.72
N ILE A 38 -14.49 -7.45 -11.63
CA ILE A 38 -14.28 -8.88 -11.40
C ILE A 38 -14.95 -9.77 -12.46
N ASP A 39 -15.43 -9.18 -13.58
CA ASP A 39 -16.07 -9.88 -14.70
C ASP A 39 -15.08 -10.35 -15.77
N ARG A 40 -13.80 -10.13 -15.56
CA ARG A 40 -12.70 -10.55 -16.43
C ARG A 40 -11.53 -11.07 -15.59
N SER A 41 -10.69 -11.92 -16.22
CA SER A 41 -9.56 -12.53 -15.53
C SER A 41 -8.51 -11.51 -15.08
N MET A 42 -7.70 -11.90 -14.13
CA MET A 42 -6.56 -11.12 -13.65
C MET A 42 -5.58 -10.77 -14.79
N GLU A 43 -5.38 -11.67 -15.77
CA GLU A 43 -4.56 -11.43 -16.97
C GLU A 43 -5.10 -10.29 -17.85
N ASN A 44 -6.40 -10.03 -17.78
CA ASN A 44 -7.06 -8.94 -18.49
C ASN A 44 -7.34 -7.71 -17.59
N GLY A 45 -6.61 -7.58 -16.48
CA GLY A 45 -6.71 -6.46 -15.56
C GLY A 45 -7.93 -6.48 -14.64
N GLY A 46 -8.60 -7.64 -14.51
CA GLY A 46 -9.65 -7.85 -13.51
C GLY A 46 -9.08 -8.19 -12.14
N GLY A 47 -9.91 -8.03 -11.11
CA GLY A 47 -9.60 -8.47 -9.76
C GLY A 47 -9.12 -7.40 -8.79
N VAL A 48 -8.93 -7.82 -7.56
CA VAL A 48 -8.56 -6.95 -6.44
C VAL A 48 -7.10 -6.49 -6.52
N LEU A 49 -6.22 -7.33 -7.10
CA LEU A 49 -4.80 -7.00 -7.24
C LEU A 49 -4.60 -5.76 -8.11
N TRP A 50 -5.26 -5.68 -9.25
CA TRP A 50 -5.13 -4.51 -10.14
C TRP A 50 -5.93 -3.29 -9.70
N ASP A 51 -7.02 -3.48 -8.93
CA ASP A 51 -7.85 -2.36 -8.47
C ASP A 51 -7.29 -1.65 -7.23
N ILE A 52 -6.96 -2.40 -6.18
CA ILE A 52 -6.52 -1.83 -4.89
C ILE A 52 -5.13 -2.27 -4.44
N GLY A 53 -4.54 -3.27 -5.07
CA GLY A 53 -3.16 -3.69 -4.84
C GLY A 53 -2.13 -2.56 -5.02
N PRO A 54 -2.26 -1.68 -6.03
CA PRO A 54 -1.34 -0.56 -6.21
C PRO A 54 -1.14 0.31 -4.96
N TYR A 55 -2.20 0.53 -4.18
CA TYR A 55 -2.15 1.33 -2.96
C TYR A 55 -1.34 0.64 -1.86
N ALA A 56 -1.60 -0.66 -1.63
CA ALA A 56 -0.93 -1.44 -0.61
C ALA A 56 0.58 -1.59 -0.92
N ILE A 57 0.90 -1.97 -2.16
CA ILE A 57 2.28 -2.21 -2.62
C ILE A 57 3.09 -0.91 -2.63
N HIS A 58 2.52 0.18 -3.15
CA HIS A 58 3.18 1.49 -3.14
C HIS A 58 3.55 1.92 -1.70
N THR A 59 2.62 1.81 -0.75
CA THR A 59 2.85 2.22 0.63
C THR A 59 3.98 1.41 1.29
N ILE A 60 3.99 0.08 1.08
CA ILE A 60 5.07 -0.80 1.54
C ILE A 60 6.42 -0.37 0.94
N ARG A 61 6.47 -0.16 -0.38
CA ARG A 61 7.70 0.21 -1.07
C ARG A 61 8.25 1.55 -0.59
N GLN A 62 7.39 2.55 -0.41
CA GLN A 62 7.77 3.85 0.13
C GLN A 62 8.30 3.78 1.58
N CYS A 63 7.81 2.82 2.36
CA CYS A 63 8.28 2.59 3.73
C CYS A 63 9.75 2.16 3.76
N PHE A 64 10.14 1.19 2.92
CA PHE A 64 11.51 0.68 2.88
C PHE A 64 12.45 1.53 2.02
N LYS A 65 11.92 2.30 1.04
CA LYS A 65 12.69 3.03 0.01
C LYS A 65 13.67 2.14 -0.77
N GLU A 66 13.34 0.90 -0.88
CA GLU A 66 14.11 -0.13 -1.57
C GLU A 66 13.16 -0.88 -2.50
N ASN A 67 13.71 -1.49 -3.54
CA ASN A 67 12.95 -2.40 -4.37
C ASN A 67 13.05 -3.80 -3.79
N PRO A 68 11.95 -4.59 -3.80
CA PRO A 68 12.00 -5.95 -3.29
C PRO A 68 12.84 -6.86 -4.18
N LEU A 69 13.35 -7.93 -3.58
CA LEU A 69 14.10 -8.98 -4.26
C LEU A 69 13.18 -10.05 -4.85
N ARG A 70 12.10 -10.40 -4.13
CA ARG A 70 11.16 -11.44 -4.53
C ARG A 70 9.83 -11.33 -3.80
N VAL A 71 8.80 -11.95 -4.38
CA VAL A 71 7.44 -12.00 -3.83
C VAL A 71 6.89 -13.42 -3.87
N LYS A 72 6.01 -13.76 -2.90
CA LYS A 72 5.17 -14.95 -2.91
C LYS A 72 3.76 -14.54 -2.54
N ALA A 73 2.76 -15.00 -3.29
CA ALA A 73 1.36 -14.68 -3.05
C ALA A 73 0.43 -15.86 -3.30
N ILE A 74 -0.74 -15.80 -2.68
CA ILE A 74 -1.87 -16.68 -2.93
C ILE A 74 -3.10 -15.82 -3.21
N ALA A 75 -4.05 -16.36 -3.99
CA ALA A 75 -5.28 -15.67 -4.31
C ALA A 75 -6.49 -16.62 -4.30
N LYS A 76 -7.65 -16.07 -3.99
CA LYS A 76 -8.94 -16.68 -4.26
C LYS A 76 -9.47 -16.11 -5.57
N LEU A 77 -9.65 -16.97 -6.56
CA LEU A 77 -10.19 -16.57 -7.87
C LEU A 77 -11.70 -16.85 -7.92
N ASN A 78 -12.43 -16.03 -8.67
CA ASN A 78 -13.81 -16.27 -9.03
C ASN A 78 -13.93 -17.07 -10.34
N GLU A 79 -15.16 -17.31 -10.80
CA GLU A 79 -15.46 -18.05 -12.03
C GLU A 79 -14.90 -17.40 -13.32
N HIS A 80 -14.63 -16.11 -13.31
CA HIS A 80 -14.05 -15.36 -14.42
C HIS A 80 -12.50 -15.33 -14.39
N GLY A 81 -11.88 -15.94 -13.39
CA GLY A 81 -10.43 -15.89 -13.17
C GLY A 81 -9.91 -14.55 -12.62
N ALA A 82 -10.80 -13.72 -12.07
CA ALA A 82 -10.43 -12.53 -11.31
C ALA A 82 -10.13 -12.92 -9.87
N ASP A 83 -9.09 -12.37 -9.30
CA ASP A 83 -8.83 -12.50 -7.87
C ASP A 83 -9.80 -11.63 -7.06
N ILE A 84 -10.45 -12.22 -6.08
CA ILE A 84 -11.37 -11.54 -5.16
C ILE A 84 -10.77 -11.33 -3.77
N ALA A 85 -9.69 -12.03 -3.48
CA ALA A 85 -8.83 -11.83 -2.33
C ALA A 85 -7.41 -12.28 -2.68
N THR A 86 -6.41 -11.49 -2.30
CA THR A 86 -5.00 -11.80 -2.52
C THR A 86 -4.18 -11.40 -1.30
N SER A 87 -3.35 -12.34 -0.83
CA SER A 87 -2.43 -12.11 0.28
C SER A 87 -1.02 -12.54 -0.12
N GLY A 88 -0.02 -11.84 0.38
CA GLY A 88 1.35 -12.18 0.02
C GLY A 88 2.43 -11.67 0.96
N LEU A 89 3.63 -12.17 0.71
CA LEU A 89 4.89 -11.83 1.36
C LEU A 89 5.85 -11.21 0.34
N ILE A 90 6.48 -10.12 0.73
CA ILE A 90 7.48 -9.38 -0.05
C ILE A 90 8.79 -9.41 0.73
N ASP A 91 9.86 -9.87 0.10
CA ASP A 91 11.20 -9.96 0.67
C ASP A 91 12.09 -8.86 0.06
N PHE A 92 12.60 -7.98 0.90
CA PHE A 92 13.52 -6.90 0.51
C PHE A 92 14.99 -7.25 0.79
N GLY A 93 15.27 -8.46 1.30
CA GLY A 93 16.61 -8.84 1.76
C GLY A 93 16.97 -8.24 3.12
N ASN A 94 18.14 -8.61 3.65
CA ASN A 94 18.67 -8.10 4.92
C ASN A 94 17.64 -8.17 6.08
N SER A 95 16.84 -9.24 6.12
CA SER A 95 15.74 -9.46 7.08
C SER A 95 14.59 -8.45 7.00
N LYS A 96 14.56 -7.59 5.98
CA LYS A 96 13.44 -6.67 5.71
C LYS A 96 12.37 -7.42 4.91
N ARG A 97 11.14 -7.39 5.39
CA ARG A 97 10.02 -8.09 4.79
C ARG A 97 8.72 -7.33 4.98
N ALA A 98 7.77 -7.57 4.10
CA ALA A 98 6.42 -7.05 4.27
C ALA A 98 5.36 -8.09 3.91
N THR A 99 4.17 -7.89 4.45
CA THR A 99 2.97 -8.63 4.03
C THR A 99 1.90 -7.68 3.54
N PHE A 100 1.05 -8.17 2.65
CA PHE A 100 -0.15 -7.45 2.24
C PHE A 100 -1.34 -8.40 2.20
N ASP A 101 -2.52 -7.85 2.46
CA ASP A 101 -3.81 -8.55 2.33
C ASP A 101 -4.83 -7.59 1.75
N ILE A 102 -5.35 -7.94 0.59
CA ILE A 102 -6.33 -7.15 -0.15
C ILE A 102 -7.54 -8.01 -0.49
N SER A 103 -8.76 -7.47 -0.34
CA SER A 103 -9.96 -8.29 -0.53
C SER A 103 -11.20 -7.47 -0.88
N PHE A 104 -12.03 -8.04 -1.78
CA PHE A 104 -13.39 -7.59 -2.07
C PHE A 104 -14.46 -8.33 -1.27
N GLU A 105 -14.08 -9.23 -0.36
CA GLU A 105 -15.00 -10.03 0.46
C GLU A 105 -15.00 -9.63 1.94
N CYS A 106 -13.88 -9.05 2.43
CA CYS A 106 -13.74 -8.67 3.83
C CYS A 106 -14.41 -7.32 4.12
N THR A 107 -14.72 -7.08 5.40
CA THR A 107 -15.12 -5.76 5.89
C THR A 107 -14.10 -4.70 5.51
N ARG A 108 -14.51 -3.43 5.55
CA ARG A 108 -13.62 -2.32 5.18
C ARG A 108 -12.39 -2.26 6.10
N ARG A 109 -11.23 -2.39 5.52
CA ARG A 109 -9.91 -2.11 6.11
C ARG A 109 -9.16 -1.15 5.18
N SER A 110 -8.31 -0.33 5.72
CA SER A 110 -7.48 0.62 4.96
C SER A 110 -6.23 0.93 5.77
N GLU A 111 -5.55 -0.11 6.23
CA GLU A 111 -4.55 -0.05 7.28
C GLU A 111 -3.13 -0.22 6.75
N PHE A 112 -2.22 0.51 7.37
CA PHE A 112 -0.78 0.33 7.19
C PHE A 112 -0.10 0.37 8.55
N GLU A 113 0.87 -0.51 8.77
CA GLU A 113 1.70 -0.52 9.97
C GLU A 113 3.15 -0.89 9.62
N ALA A 114 4.11 -0.18 10.24
CA ALA A 114 5.53 -0.45 10.09
C ALA A 114 6.20 -0.59 11.47
N PHE A 115 7.13 -1.54 11.55
CA PHE A 115 7.79 -1.95 12.78
C PHE A 115 9.30 -1.83 12.63
N GLY A 116 9.89 -1.09 13.55
CA GLY A 116 11.33 -1.00 13.74
C GLY A 116 11.76 -1.57 15.08
N ALA A 117 13.06 -1.56 15.35
CA ALA A 117 13.62 -2.08 16.57
C ALA A 117 13.24 -1.28 17.83
N LEU A 118 12.92 0.02 17.68
CA LEU A 118 12.62 0.94 18.79
C LEU A 118 11.15 1.32 18.87
N GLY A 119 10.32 0.87 17.93
CA GLY A 119 8.91 1.22 17.94
C GLY A 119 8.17 0.88 16.63
N ARG A 120 6.93 1.33 16.57
CA ARG A 120 6.05 1.12 15.42
C ARG A 120 5.20 2.34 15.11
N VAL A 121 4.76 2.45 13.88
CA VAL A 121 3.74 3.42 13.44
C VAL A 121 2.59 2.68 12.79
N LYS A 122 1.35 3.03 13.18
CA LYS A 122 0.11 2.49 12.60
C LYS A 122 -0.75 3.62 12.05
N CYS A 123 -1.29 3.43 10.86
CA CYS A 123 -2.33 4.26 10.28
C CYS A 123 -3.58 3.41 10.03
N PRO A 124 -4.65 3.58 10.83
CA PRO A 124 -5.88 2.78 10.71
C PRO A 124 -6.72 3.10 9.47
N THR A 125 -6.46 4.23 8.79
CA THR A 125 -7.18 4.64 7.59
C THR A 125 -6.22 5.40 6.66
N VAL A 126 -5.30 4.66 6.02
CA VAL A 126 -4.25 5.27 5.19
C VAL A 126 -4.75 5.70 3.82
N TRP A 127 -5.68 4.95 3.21
CA TRP A 127 -6.28 5.29 1.92
C TRP A 127 -7.72 5.71 2.07
N GLN A 128 -8.10 6.74 1.31
CA GLN A 128 -9.47 7.27 1.31
C GLN A 128 -9.98 7.61 2.71
N PRO A 129 -9.27 8.47 3.47
CA PRO A 129 -9.75 8.91 4.79
C PRO A 129 -11.03 9.74 4.68
N GLU A 130 -11.51 9.98 3.44
CA GLU A 130 -12.61 10.90 3.11
C GLU A 130 -12.29 12.32 3.62
N ASP A 131 -13.29 13.13 3.85
CA ASP A 131 -13.12 14.47 4.43
C ASP A 131 -13.10 14.44 5.97
N LYS A 132 -12.51 13.37 6.54
CA LYS A 132 -12.40 13.15 7.98
C LYS A 132 -10.97 13.32 8.45
N GLN A 133 -10.82 13.62 9.72
CA GLN A 133 -9.53 13.61 10.38
C GLN A 133 -8.96 12.18 10.35
N ALA A 134 -7.69 12.06 10.00
CA ALA A 134 -6.97 10.82 10.06
C ALA A 134 -6.19 10.69 11.37
N LYS A 135 -6.00 9.46 11.85
CA LYS A 135 -5.21 9.17 13.03
C LYS A 135 -3.93 8.43 12.66
N ILE A 136 -2.84 8.81 13.30
CA ILE A 136 -1.57 8.08 13.26
C ILE A 136 -1.24 7.69 14.69
N ILE A 137 -0.96 6.42 14.92
CA ILE A 137 -0.61 5.88 16.23
C ILE A 137 0.87 5.52 16.17
N ILE A 138 1.65 6.13 17.05
CA ILE A 138 3.09 5.88 17.20
C ILE A 138 3.31 5.28 18.58
N ASN A 139 4.04 4.18 18.65
CA ASN A 139 4.43 3.57 19.91
C ASN A 139 5.93 3.30 19.89
N THR A 140 6.67 3.94 20.80
CA THR A 140 8.12 3.78 20.94
C THR A 140 8.49 3.41 22.36
N GLU A 141 9.64 2.79 22.54
CA GLU A 141 10.16 2.48 23.88
C GLU A 141 10.40 3.74 24.71
N SER A 142 10.81 4.85 24.09
CA SER A 142 11.18 6.09 24.77
C SER A 142 9.99 6.96 25.16
N SER A 143 8.92 6.99 24.38
CA SER A 143 7.77 7.91 24.60
C SER A 143 6.43 7.20 24.78
N GLY A 144 6.41 5.86 24.72
CA GLY A 144 5.19 5.09 24.82
C GLY A 144 4.25 5.31 23.63
N LEU A 145 2.96 5.12 23.87
CA LEU A 145 1.92 5.26 22.86
C LEU A 145 1.48 6.73 22.72
N THR A 146 1.54 7.25 21.50
CA THR A 146 1.02 8.57 21.14
C THR A 146 0.07 8.47 19.98
N GLU A 147 -1.01 9.27 20.00
CA GLU A 147 -1.93 9.42 18.88
C GLU A 147 -1.79 10.84 18.31
N GLU A 148 -1.57 10.93 17.02
CA GLU A 148 -1.58 12.19 16.29
C GLU A 148 -2.84 12.28 15.43
N VAL A 149 -3.49 13.42 15.42
CA VAL A 149 -4.61 13.73 14.57
C VAL A 149 -4.13 14.57 13.39
N VAL A 150 -4.34 14.08 12.19
CA VAL A 150 -4.04 14.81 10.95
C VAL A 150 -5.34 15.46 10.45
N PRO A 151 -5.33 16.76 10.18
CA PRO A 151 -6.53 17.45 9.70
C PRO A 151 -7.10 16.81 8.42
N ALA A 152 -8.41 16.89 8.28
CA ALA A 152 -9.11 16.47 7.08
C ALA A 152 -8.57 17.20 5.85
N ALA A 153 -8.44 16.50 4.74
CA ALA A 153 -8.04 17.10 3.47
C ALA A 153 -8.60 16.28 2.31
N ASN A 154 -9.11 16.97 1.30
CA ASN A 154 -9.53 16.31 0.08
C ASN A 154 -8.31 15.93 -0.75
N HIS A 155 -7.98 14.63 -0.78
CA HIS A 155 -6.80 14.12 -1.44
C HIS A 155 -6.83 14.30 -2.97
N PHE A 156 -8.01 14.28 -3.61
CA PHE A 156 -8.14 14.55 -5.05
C PHE A 156 -7.85 16.03 -5.37
N VAL A 157 -8.30 16.95 -4.54
CA VAL A 157 -7.97 18.38 -4.70
C VAL A 157 -6.45 18.59 -4.55
N LEU A 158 -5.84 17.93 -3.57
CA LEU A 158 -4.39 18.00 -3.38
C LEU A 158 -3.61 17.41 -4.56
N GLU A 159 -4.09 16.30 -5.11
CA GLU A 159 -3.49 15.65 -6.29
C GLU A 159 -3.55 16.57 -7.52
N ILE A 160 -4.73 17.12 -7.84
CA ILE A 160 -4.90 18.04 -8.97
C ILE A 160 -4.06 19.31 -8.79
N ASN A 161 -4.03 19.88 -7.58
CA ASN A 161 -3.21 21.06 -7.30
C ASN A 161 -1.71 20.76 -7.45
N HIS A 162 -1.26 19.58 -7.02
CA HIS A 162 0.12 19.15 -7.21
C HIS A 162 0.44 18.98 -8.70
N PHE A 163 -0.43 18.32 -9.45
CA PHE A 163 -0.27 18.12 -10.89
C PHE A 163 -0.21 19.45 -11.65
N ASN A 164 -1.09 20.40 -11.33
CA ASN A 164 -1.06 21.74 -11.93
C ASN A 164 0.28 22.46 -11.69
N LYS A 165 0.83 22.37 -10.47
CA LYS A 165 2.14 22.93 -10.15
C LYS A 165 3.27 22.26 -10.93
N VAL A 166 3.19 20.94 -11.14
CA VAL A 166 4.18 20.22 -11.96
C VAL A 166 4.11 20.67 -13.42
N ILE A 167 2.91 20.84 -13.99
CA ILE A 167 2.75 21.30 -15.37
C ILE A 167 3.31 22.73 -15.57
N SER A 168 3.07 23.63 -14.62
CA SER A 168 3.62 24.99 -14.67
C SER A 168 5.12 25.04 -14.42
N SER A 169 5.76 23.89 -14.18
CA SER A 169 7.20 23.77 -13.88
C SER A 169 7.64 24.43 -12.57
N ASP A 170 6.69 24.69 -11.67
CA ASP A 170 6.99 25.26 -10.36
C ASP A 170 7.63 24.26 -9.39
N ILE A 171 7.39 22.97 -9.61
CA ILE A 171 7.90 21.88 -8.76
C ILE A 171 8.17 20.60 -9.54
N VAL A 172 9.04 19.76 -8.98
CA VAL A 172 9.28 18.39 -9.47
C VAL A 172 8.17 17.46 -8.94
N PRO A 173 7.69 16.48 -9.74
CA PRO A 173 6.74 15.48 -9.25
C PRO A 173 7.24 14.77 -7.99
N LYS A 174 6.36 14.57 -7.02
CA LYS A 174 6.70 13.81 -5.78
C LYS A 174 7.11 12.37 -6.06
N LEU A 175 6.53 11.77 -7.09
CA LEU A 175 6.79 10.40 -7.52
C LEU A 175 7.30 10.42 -8.96
N SER A 176 8.33 9.63 -9.21
CA SER A 176 8.95 9.50 -10.52
C SER A 176 8.26 8.43 -11.38
N SER A 177 8.56 8.42 -12.69
CA SER A 177 8.17 7.32 -13.57
C SER A 177 8.78 5.99 -13.14
N GLU A 178 9.95 6.00 -12.54
CA GLU A 178 10.59 4.82 -11.97
C GLU A 178 9.76 4.24 -10.81
N ASP A 179 9.16 5.09 -9.98
CA ASP A 179 8.25 4.66 -8.92
C ASP A 179 7.03 3.92 -9.48
N ALA A 180 6.43 4.47 -10.53
CA ALA A 180 5.30 3.83 -11.21
C ALA A 180 5.70 2.49 -11.86
N PHE A 181 6.87 2.43 -12.51
CA PHE A 181 7.42 1.21 -13.10
C PHE A 181 7.58 0.10 -12.06
N TRP A 182 8.23 0.39 -10.94
CA TRP A 182 8.43 -0.61 -9.89
C TRP A 182 7.13 -1.07 -9.24
N ASN A 183 6.17 -0.17 -9.08
CA ASN A 183 4.86 -0.56 -8.56
C ASN A 183 4.16 -1.56 -9.51
N ALA A 184 4.15 -1.29 -10.80
CA ALA A 184 3.59 -2.18 -11.81
C ALA A 184 4.36 -3.53 -11.86
N LYS A 185 5.69 -3.49 -11.86
CA LYS A 185 6.54 -4.69 -11.89
C LYS A 185 6.25 -5.62 -10.70
N ILE A 186 6.07 -5.07 -9.49
CA ILE A 186 5.75 -5.88 -8.31
C ILE A 186 4.36 -6.51 -8.45
N LEU A 187 3.36 -5.79 -8.96
CA LEU A 187 2.02 -6.33 -9.19
C LEU A 187 2.04 -7.47 -10.21
N GLU A 188 2.78 -7.32 -11.32
CA GLU A 188 2.98 -8.40 -12.30
C GLU A 188 3.66 -9.62 -11.67
N SER A 189 4.69 -9.41 -10.85
CA SER A 189 5.40 -10.48 -10.15
C SER A 189 4.50 -11.19 -9.11
N ILE A 190 3.59 -10.46 -8.45
CA ILE A 190 2.57 -11.04 -7.57
C ILE A 190 1.62 -11.92 -8.39
N GLN A 191 1.12 -11.42 -9.54
CA GLN A 191 0.25 -12.19 -10.43
C GLN A 191 0.96 -13.47 -10.92
N GLN A 192 2.23 -13.36 -11.31
CA GLN A 192 3.03 -14.51 -11.72
C GLN A 192 3.19 -15.52 -10.58
N SER A 193 3.47 -15.04 -9.35
CA SER A 193 3.61 -15.89 -8.17
C SER A 193 2.33 -16.67 -7.86
N ILE A 194 1.17 -16.06 -8.02
CA ILE A 194 -0.13 -16.72 -7.88
C ILE A 194 -0.28 -17.83 -8.93
N LYS A 195 0.04 -17.54 -10.19
CA LYS A 195 -0.08 -18.49 -11.30
C LYS A 195 0.86 -19.69 -11.16
N GLU A 196 2.08 -19.45 -10.73
CA GLU A 196 3.13 -20.49 -10.64
C GLU A 196 3.16 -21.18 -9.27
N ASP A 197 2.42 -20.70 -8.31
CA ASP A 197 2.50 -21.11 -6.89
C ASP A 197 3.94 -21.14 -6.35
N SER A 198 4.74 -20.16 -6.73
CA SER A 198 6.17 -20.10 -6.42
C SER A 198 6.63 -18.70 -6.02
N TRP A 199 7.84 -18.59 -5.46
CA TRP A 199 8.54 -17.33 -5.35
C TRP A 199 8.92 -16.80 -6.72
N VAL A 200 8.67 -15.50 -6.94
CA VAL A 200 9.10 -14.78 -8.15
C VAL A 200 10.13 -13.73 -7.77
N ASN A 201 11.32 -13.78 -8.40
CA ASN A 201 12.37 -12.76 -8.27
C ASN A 201 12.03 -11.55 -9.14
N LEU A 202 12.38 -10.34 -8.66
CA LEU A 202 12.12 -9.08 -9.36
C LEU A 202 13.37 -8.55 -10.07
#